data_bb390f1cd0c052e4743ef0d474733423
#
_entry.id   bb390f1cd0c052e4743ef0d474733423
#
_cell.length_a   1.000
_cell.length_b   1.000
_cell.length_c   1.000
_cell.angle_alpha   90.00
_cell.angle_beta   90.00
_cell.angle_gamma   90.00
#
_symmetry.space_group_name_H-M   'P 1'
#
loop_
_entity.id
_entity.type
_entity.pdbx_description
1 polymer ?
#
loop_
_entity_poly.entity_id
_entity_poly.type
_entity_poly.pdbx_seq_one_letter_code
_entity_poly.pdbx_strand_id
1 'polypeptide(L)'
;MPSDKTRIETLLRAIEALDLGETRIMEVCGTHTMSIAEAGIKSMLPQNIQLLSGPGCPVCVTPPQVIDRVLELAMEKDVVITSYGDMLRVPGSRPGDSLLRRRALGAKVETVYSPVDAVALAAEHPEKQVVFLGVGFETTAPGTAAAVLTAQEQGLQNFTVWSMLKEVEPALRALIAMDGFNIDGFLCPGHVATIIGERGFQYLPDEFRLPGVIAGFEAEDILLAVYLLLRQIKEGRPRIENAYPRAVSKDGNVLAQKMLKRCFIERPDLWRGLGEIPQSGLGLREELAAFDAEKRFAVHCDSAEPPTACRCGEVSTGRLSPVGCPLFGKVCTPEDPVGPCMVSSEGACAAAYKYSDIAE
;
A
#
# COMPACT_ATOMS: atom_id res chain seq x y z
N MET A 1 17.71 -6.24 -31.15
CA MET A 1 17.47 -5.25 -30.09
C MET A 1 18.61 -5.40 -29.08
N PRO A 2 19.10 -4.34 -28.41
CA PRO A 2 20.08 -4.47 -27.32
C PRO A 2 19.50 -5.41 -26.25
N SER A 3 20.38 -6.17 -25.58
CA SER A 3 19.96 -7.00 -24.45
C SER A 3 19.51 -6.10 -23.26
N ASP A 4 18.67 -6.59 -22.37
CA ASP A 4 18.21 -5.85 -21.19
C ASP A 4 19.39 -5.33 -20.37
N LYS A 5 20.46 -6.12 -20.24
CA LYS A 5 21.72 -5.72 -19.61
C LYS A 5 22.34 -4.47 -20.25
N THR A 6 22.36 -4.38 -21.58
CA THR A 6 22.93 -3.22 -22.30
C THR A 6 22.11 -1.96 -22.06
N ARG A 7 20.80 -2.08 -21.92
CA ARG A 7 19.90 -0.94 -21.63
C ARG A 7 20.09 -0.43 -20.21
N ILE A 8 20.14 -1.36 -19.23
CA ILE A 8 20.42 -1.03 -17.83
C ILE A 8 21.75 -0.27 -17.71
N GLU A 9 22.84 -0.79 -18.31
CA GLU A 9 24.14 -0.13 -18.31
C GLU A 9 24.10 1.27 -18.95
N THR A 10 23.31 1.43 -20.01
CA THR A 10 23.14 2.73 -20.68
C THR A 10 22.43 3.74 -19.78
N LEU A 11 21.36 3.31 -19.08
CA LEU A 11 20.62 4.14 -18.14
C LEU A 11 21.50 4.56 -16.96
N LEU A 12 22.27 3.64 -16.38
CA LEU A 12 23.16 3.93 -15.26
C LEU A 12 24.21 4.98 -15.65
N ARG A 13 24.85 4.85 -16.82
CA ARG A 13 25.76 5.88 -17.33
C ARG A 13 25.08 7.23 -17.56
N ALA A 14 23.85 7.22 -18.06
CA ALA A 14 23.07 8.45 -18.25
C ALA A 14 22.72 9.11 -16.92
N ILE A 15 22.39 8.33 -15.88
CA ILE A 15 22.14 8.81 -14.52
C ILE A 15 23.43 9.45 -13.95
N GLU A 16 24.56 8.75 -14.03
CA GLU A 16 25.84 9.27 -13.55
C GLU A 16 26.24 10.57 -14.26
N ALA A 17 26.02 10.66 -15.57
CA ALA A 17 26.33 11.86 -16.37
C ALA A 17 25.46 13.08 -16.01
N LEU A 18 24.39 12.92 -15.27
CA LEU A 18 23.60 14.06 -14.77
C LEU A 18 24.35 14.86 -13.71
N ASP A 19 25.30 14.27 -13.01
CA ASP A 19 26.18 14.94 -12.03
C ASP A 19 25.38 15.85 -11.07
N LEU A 20 24.42 15.25 -10.35
CA LEU A 20 23.58 15.90 -9.36
C LEU A 20 24.26 15.87 -7.99
N GLY A 21 23.87 16.77 -7.09
CA GLY A 21 24.19 16.68 -5.65
C GLY A 21 23.36 15.59 -4.96
N GLU A 22 23.37 15.63 -3.62
CA GLU A 22 22.52 14.76 -2.80
C GLU A 22 21.05 14.90 -3.26
N THR A 23 20.48 13.77 -3.68
CA THR A 23 19.12 13.75 -4.23
C THR A 23 18.33 12.60 -3.62
N ARG A 24 17.12 12.89 -3.14
CA ARG A 24 16.26 11.97 -2.42
C ARG A 24 14.98 11.72 -3.20
N ILE A 25 14.82 10.53 -3.72
CA ILE A 25 13.63 10.09 -4.47
C ILE A 25 12.84 9.13 -3.60
N MET A 26 11.53 9.32 -3.53
CA MET A 26 10.65 8.39 -2.82
C MET A 26 9.79 7.59 -3.79
N GLU A 27 9.82 6.28 -3.68
CA GLU A 27 8.81 5.42 -4.28
C GLU A 27 7.61 5.27 -3.34
N VAL A 28 6.42 5.23 -3.91
CA VAL A 28 5.17 5.16 -3.15
C VAL A 28 4.31 3.96 -3.60
N CYS A 29 4.99 2.82 -3.77
CA CYS A 29 4.38 1.55 -4.18
C CYS A 29 5.16 0.38 -3.59
N GLY A 30 4.49 -0.48 -2.81
CA GLY A 30 5.16 -1.64 -2.22
C GLY A 30 5.74 -2.61 -3.27
N THR A 31 5.12 -2.73 -4.44
CA THR A 31 5.68 -3.51 -5.55
C THR A 31 6.98 -2.89 -6.06
N HIS A 32 7.10 -1.55 -6.16
CA HIS A 32 8.38 -0.90 -6.46
C HIS A 32 9.42 -1.19 -5.39
N THR A 33 9.04 -1.12 -4.10
CA THR A 33 9.95 -1.46 -2.98
C THR A 33 10.58 -2.84 -3.19
N MET A 34 9.76 -3.84 -3.51
CA MET A 34 10.24 -5.21 -3.76
C MET A 34 11.10 -5.32 -5.02
N SER A 35 10.64 -4.78 -6.16
CA SER A 35 11.38 -4.83 -7.42
C SER A 35 12.74 -4.11 -7.33
N ILE A 36 12.80 -2.96 -6.64
CA ILE A 36 14.04 -2.22 -6.38
C ILE A 36 15.03 -3.07 -5.55
N ALA A 37 14.52 -3.74 -4.52
CA ALA A 37 15.34 -4.58 -3.66
C ALA A 37 15.81 -5.85 -4.39
N GLU A 38 14.90 -6.55 -5.06
CA GLU A 38 15.20 -7.78 -5.81
C GLU A 38 16.22 -7.57 -6.94
N ALA A 39 16.09 -6.47 -7.68
CA ALA A 39 17.02 -6.12 -8.75
C ALA A 39 18.30 -5.44 -8.24
N GLY A 40 18.43 -5.17 -6.94
CA GLY A 40 19.61 -4.50 -6.37
C GLY A 40 19.81 -3.06 -6.86
N ILE A 41 18.74 -2.36 -7.29
CA ILE A 41 18.85 -1.05 -7.94
C ILE A 41 19.55 -0.02 -7.04
N LYS A 42 19.31 -0.06 -5.72
CA LYS A 42 19.93 0.88 -4.78
C LYS A 42 21.46 0.82 -4.81
N SER A 43 22.04 -0.37 -4.98
CA SER A 43 23.49 -0.56 -5.05
C SER A 43 24.10 -0.19 -6.41
N MET A 44 23.27 -0.10 -7.46
CA MET A 44 23.70 0.30 -8.79
C MET A 44 23.76 1.82 -8.98
N LEU A 45 23.01 2.57 -8.17
CA LEU A 45 22.94 4.02 -8.27
C LEU A 45 24.16 4.70 -7.62
N PRO A 46 24.55 5.90 -8.08
CA PRO A 46 25.52 6.74 -7.39
C PRO A 46 25.13 6.99 -5.93
N GLN A 47 26.11 7.04 -5.03
CA GLN A 47 25.89 7.14 -3.59
C GLN A 47 25.09 8.38 -3.14
N ASN A 48 25.16 9.44 -3.93
CA ASN A 48 24.41 10.68 -3.71
C ASN A 48 22.94 10.61 -4.15
N ILE A 49 22.51 9.51 -4.78
CA ILE A 49 21.10 9.29 -5.16
C ILE A 49 20.47 8.29 -4.19
N GLN A 50 19.54 8.74 -3.39
CA GLN A 50 18.86 7.93 -2.39
C GLN A 50 17.44 7.55 -2.84
N LEU A 51 17.16 6.25 -2.93
CA LEU A 51 15.79 5.74 -3.11
C LEU A 51 15.20 5.37 -1.75
N LEU A 52 14.12 6.04 -1.38
CA LEU A 52 13.42 5.89 -0.11
C LEU A 52 12.05 5.23 -0.34
N SER A 53 11.65 4.38 0.58
CA SER A 53 10.30 3.80 0.56
C SER A 53 9.32 4.73 1.26
N GLY A 54 8.20 4.98 0.60
CA GLY A 54 7.09 5.78 1.09
C GLY A 54 5.89 4.94 1.57
N PRO A 55 4.73 5.56 1.81
CA PRO A 55 3.54 4.89 2.35
C PRO A 55 2.76 4.09 1.28
N GLY A 56 3.47 3.32 0.44
CA GLY A 56 2.94 2.61 -0.72
C GLY A 56 2.44 1.18 -0.47
N CYS A 57 2.49 0.68 0.77
CA CYS A 57 1.99 -0.65 1.13
C CYS A 57 0.73 -0.51 1.99
N PRO A 58 -0.46 -0.92 1.51
CA PRO A 58 -1.73 -0.71 2.23
C PRO A 58 -1.78 -1.48 3.56
N VAL A 59 -1.20 -2.67 3.62
CA VAL A 59 -1.08 -3.46 4.84
C VAL A 59 -0.20 -2.73 5.87
N CYS A 60 0.90 -2.15 5.41
CA CYS A 60 1.89 -1.51 6.28
C CYS A 60 1.36 -0.23 6.94
N VAL A 61 0.50 0.49 6.24
CA VAL A 61 -0.11 1.74 6.73
C VAL A 61 -1.40 1.54 7.52
N THR A 62 -1.91 0.31 7.61
CA THR A 62 -3.09 -0.02 8.41
C THR A 62 -2.76 0.05 9.90
N PRO A 63 -3.50 0.82 10.72
CA PRO A 63 -3.25 0.98 12.15
C PRO A 63 -3.58 -0.30 12.94
N PRO A 64 -2.86 -0.59 14.04
CA PRO A 64 -3.11 -1.76 14.87
C PRO A 64 -4.50 -1.76 15.50
N GLN A 65 -5.07 -0.60 15.79
CA GLN A 65 -6.42 -0.48 16.37
C GLN A 65 -7.50 -1.02 15.42
N VAL A 66 -7.32 -0.88 14.11
CA VAL A 66 -8.23 -1.47 13.12
C VAL A 66 -8.09 -2.99 13.12
N ILE A 67 -6.85 -3.48 13.19
CA ILE A 67 -6.58 -4.92 13.27
C ILE A 67 -7.20 -5.51 14.55
N ASP A 68 -7.06 -4.85 15.69
CA ASP A 68 -7.64 -5.33 16.97
C ASP A 68 -9.15 -5.52 16.87
N ARG A 69 -9.87 -4.55 16.27
CA ARG A 69 -11.33 -4.68 16.05
C ARG A 69 -11.67 -5.88 15.16
N VAL A 70 -10.90 -6.11 14.11
CA VAL A 70 -11.08 -7.28 13.24
C VAL A 70 -10.79 -8.59 13.98
N LEU A 71 -9.77 -8.61 14.86
CA LEU A 71 -9.41 -9.77 15.66
C LEU A 71 -10.53 -10.13 16.65
N GLU A 72 -11.18 -9.15 17.28
CA GLU A 72 -12.34 -9.39 18.14
C GLU A 72 -13.54 -9.89 17.33
N LEU A 73 -13.84 -9.27 16.20
CA LEU A 73 -14.92 -9.72 15.31
C LEU A 73 -14.72 -11.17 14.84
N ALA A 74 -13.48 -11.56 14.57
CA ALA A 74 -13.15 -12.90 14.11
C ALA A 74 -13.51 -14.02 15.12
N MET A 75 -13.70 -13.68 16.40
CA MET A 75 -14.10 -14.62 17.45
C MET A 75 -15.61 -14.80 17.59
N GLU A 76 -16.41 -14.00 16.89
CA GLU A 76 -17.87 -14.15 16.88
C GLU A 76 -18.28 -15.46 16.21
N LYS A 77 -19.22 -16.19 16.83
CA LYS A 77 -19.57 -17.57 16.49
C LYS A 77 -19.93 -17.81 15.02
N ASP A 78 -20.69 -16.90 14.44
CA ASP A 78 -21.26 -17.06 13.10
C ASP A 78 -20.54 -16.19 12.05
N VAL A 79 -19.44 -15.55 12.42
CA VAL A 79 -18.63 -14.72 11.53
C VAL A 79 -17.54 -15.55 10.84
N VAL A 80 -17.38 -15.33 9.55
CA VAL A 80 -16.25 -15.81 8.76
C VAL A 80 -15.51 -14.59 8.21
N ILE A 81 -14.29 -14.40 8.64
CA ILE A 81 -13.41 -13.37 8.08
C ILE A 81 -12.78 -13.91 6.79
N THR A 82 -12.89 -13.15 5.72
CA THR A 82 -12.21 -13.44 4.45
C THR A 82 -11.21 -12.34 4.14
N SER A 83 -10.00 -12.70 3.71
CA SER A 83 -8.93 -11.74 3.47
C SER A 83 -7.86 -12.27 2.53
N TYR A 84 -7.00 -11.38 2.06
CA TYR A 84 -5.76 -11.75 1.40
C TYR A 84 -4.76 -12.36 2.40
N GLY A 85 -3.88 -13.23 1.91
CA GLY A 85 -2.98 -14.03 2.74
C GLY A 85 -2.08 -13.21 3.68
N ASP A 86 -1.56 -12.09 3.22
CA ASP A 86 -0.67 -11.21 4.00
C ASP A 86 -1.34 -10.72 5.30
N MET A 87 -2.64 -10.44 5.26
CA MET A 87 -3.38 -9.94 6.41
C MET A 87 -3.46 -10.92 7.59
N LEU A 88 -3.37 -12.22 7.32
CA LEU A 88 -3.51 -13.24 8.38
C LEU A 88 -2.43 -13.13 9.45
N ARG A 89 -1.25 -12.64 9.09
CA ARG A 89 -0.08 -12.55 9.97
C ARG A 89 0.16 -11.14 10.52
N VAL A 90 -0.65 -10.15 10.09
CA VAL A 90 -0.50 -8.77 10.56
C VAL A 90 -0.82 -8.71 12.06
N PRO A 91 0.13 -8.23 12.88
CA PRO A 91 -0.10 -8.14 14.32
C PRO A 91 -1.04 -6.96 14.66
N GLY A 92 -1.93 -7.19 15.63
CA GLY A 92 -2.64 -6.14 16.33
C GLY A 92 -1.75 -5.35 17.29
N SER A 93 -2.35 -4.68 18.25
CA SER A 93 -1.62 -3.94 19.29
C SER A 93 -1.00 -4.87 20.36
N ARG A 94 -1.57 -6.04 20.55
CA ARG A 94 -1.05 -7.06 21.48
C ARG A 94 0.01 -7.92 20.81
N PRO A 95 1.18 -8.13 21.41
CA PRO A 95 2.24 -8.97 20.84
C PRO A 95 1.74 -10.38 20.49
N GLY A 96 2.04 -10.83 19.28
CA GLY A 96 1.71 -12.16 18.79
C GLY A 96 0.22 -12.41 18.52
N ASP A 97 -0.66 -11.42 18.63
CA ASP A 97 -2.07 -11.54 18.25
C ASP A 97 -2.28 -11.21 16.77
N SER A 98 -2.89 -12.13 16.04
CA SER A 98 -3.13 -12.03 14.60
C SER A 98 -4.29 -12.92 14.18
N LEU A 99 -4.84 -12.71 12.98
CA LEU A 99 -5.88 -13.59 12.43
C LEU A 99 -5.44 -15.05 12.35
N LEU A 100 -4.15 -15.30 12.03
CA LEU A 100 -3.60 -16.65 12.02
C LEU A 100 -3.67 -17.31 13.39
N ARG A 101 -3.33 -16.57 14.46
CA ARG A 101 -3.44 -17.04 15.84
C ARG A 101 -4.90 -17.24 16.25
N ARG A 102 -5.78 -16.30 15.92
CA ARG A 102 -7.22 -16.39 16.21
C ARG A 102 -7.85 -17.58 15.50
N ARG A 103 -7.41 -17.90 14.26
CA ARG A 103 -7.80 -19.11 13.54
C ARG A 103 -7.41 -20.39 14.29
N ALA A 104 -6.21 -20.45 14.86
CA ALA A 104 -5.77 -21.55 15.69
C ALA A 104 -6.59 -21.70 16.99
N LEU A 105 -7.23 -20.62 17.45
CA LEU A 105 -8.14 -20.61 18.61
C LEU A 105 -9.60 -20.88 18.26
N GLY A 106 -9.90 -21.14 16.98
CA GLY A 106 -11.24 -21.55 16.53
C GLY A 106 -11.99 -20.49 15.70
N ALA A 107 -11.41 -19.29 15.49
CA ALA A 107 -11.98 -18.31 14.56
C ALA A 107 -12.07 -18.87 13.14
N LYS A 108 -13.12 -18.51 12.40
CA LYS A 108 -13.27 -18.87 11.00
C LYS A 108 -12.62 -17.80 10.14
N VAL A 109 -11.47 -18.11 9.57
CA VAL A 109 -10.69 -17.18 8.72
C VAL A 109 -10.30 -17.91 7.44
N GLU A 110 -10.76 -17.39 6.31
CA GLU A 110 -10.53 -17.95 4.99
C GLU A 110 -9.68 -17.01 4.13
N THR A 111 -8.70 -17.56 3.43
CA THR A 111 -7.90 -16.81 2.47
C THR A 111 -8.59 -16.82 1.11
N VAL A 112 -8.78 -15.65 0.53
CA VAL A 112 -9.37 -15.47 -0.79
C VAL A 112 -8.40 -14.75 -1.73
N TYR A 113 -8.51 -15.02 -3.03
CA TYR A 113 -7.70 -14.36 -4.05
C TYR A 113 -8.42 -13.14 -4.67
N SER A 114 -9.75 -13.11 -4.52
CA SER A 114 -10.59 -12.04 -5.03
C SER A 114 -11.70 -11.71 -4.02
N PRO A 115 -12.18 -10.45 -3.94
CA PRO A 115 -13.37 -10.12 -3.15
C PRO A 115 -14.62 -10.89 -3.59
N VAL A 116 -14.70 -11.30 -4.86
CA VAL A 116 -15.82 -12.08 -5.40
C VAL A 116 -15.86 -13.51 -4.83
N ASP A 117 -14.71 -14.07 -4.45
CA ASP A 117 -14.67 -15.39 -3.78
C ASP A 117 -15.38 -15.31 -2.41
N ALA A 118 -15.28 -14.18 -1.71
CA ALA A 118 -16.00 -13.95 -0.46
C ALA A 118 -17.51 -13.83 -0.68
N VAL A 119 -17.96 -13.27 -1.80
CA VAL A 119 -19.37 -13.23 -2.19
C VAL A 119 -19.89 -14.65 -2.47
N ALA A 120 -19.11 -15.46 -3.20
CA ALA A 120 -19.46 -16.86 -3.45
C ALA A 120 -19.58 -17.65 -2.14
N LEU A 121 -18.64 -17.46 -1.20
CA LEU A 121 -18.69 -18.08 0.12
C LEU A 121 -19.95 -17.68 0.90
N ALA A 122 -20.36 -16.42 0.82
CA ALA A 122 -21.60 -15.94 1.47
C ALA A 122 -22.86 -16.57 0.86
N ALA A 123 -22.88 -16.77 -0.46
CA ALA A 123 -23.99 -17.43 -1.15
C ALA A 123 -24.09 -18.92 -0.78
N GLU A 124 -22.94 -19.61 -0.61
CA GLU A 124 -22.88 -21.01 -0.22
C GLU A 124 -23.24 -21.27 1.24
N HIS A 125 -23.04 -20.26 2.11
CA HIS A 125 -23.22 -20.36 3.56
C HIS A 125 -24.16 -19.27 4.10
N PRO A 126 -25.46 -19.31 3.78
CA PRO A 126 -26.41 -18.28 4.18
C PRO A 126 -26.58 -18.16 5.71
N GLU A 127 -26.19 -19.17 6.48
CA GLU A 127 -26.20 -19.17 7.94
C GLU A 127 -25.00 -18.45 8.57
N LYS A 128 -23.99 -18.06 7.77
CA LYS A 128 -22.77 -17.37 8.22
C LYS A 128 -22.80 -15.90 7.84
N GLN A 129 -22.14 -15.08 8.63
CA GLN A 129 -21.85 -13.68 8.31
C GLN A 129 -20.44 -13.61 7.71
N VAL A 130 -20.34 -13.44 6.40
CA VAL A 130 -19.07 -13.34 5.70
C VAL A 130 -18.62 -11.89 5.66
N VAL A 131 -17.45 -11.61 6.25
CA VAL A 131 -16.83 -10.28 6.31
C VAL A 131 -15.57 -10.29 5.49
N PHE A 132 -15.56 -9.55 4.39
CA PHE A 132 -14.37 -9.36 3.58
C PHE A 132 -13.55 -8.17 4.09
N LEU A 133 -12.26 -8.38 4.33
CA LEU A 133 -11.33 -7.31 4.68
C LEU A 133 -10.83 -6.61 3.42
N GLY A 134 -11.43 -5.46 3.12
CA GLY A 134 -11.09 -4.64 1.97
C GLY A 134 -9.83 -3.82 2.25
N VAL A 135 -8.64 -4.41 2.05
CA VAL A 135 -7.34 -3.75 2.20
C VAL A 135 -6.78 -3.41 0.84
N GLY A 136 -6.37 -2.16 0.64
CA GLY A 136 -5.79 -1.76 -0.63
C GLY A 136 -5.86 -0.26 -0.88
N PHE A 137 -5.33 0.11 -2.03
CA PHE A 137 -5.44 1.45 -2.60
C PHE A 137 -6.43 1.45 -3.77
N GLU A 138 -6.38 2.46 -4.63
CA GLU A 138 -7.23 2.61 -5.81
C GLU A 138 -7.18 1.39 -6.75
N THR A 139 -6.11 0.62 -6.72
CA THR A 139 -5.97 -0.63 -7.51
C THR A 139 -6.91 -1.74 -7.07
N THR A 140 -7.12 -1.90 -5.77
CA THR A 140 -7.90 -2.99 -5.18
C THR A 140 -9.37 -2.60 -4.97
N ALA A 141 -9.62 -1.31 -4.75
CA ALA A 141 -10.95 -0.80 -4.45
C ALA A 141 -12.01 -1.11 -5.53
N PRO A 142 -11.71 -1.10 -6.86
CA PRO A 142 -12.69 -1.50 -7.87
C PRO A 142 -13.16 -2.95 -7.75
N GLY A 143 -12.26 -3.87 -7.38
CA GLY A 143 -12.63 -5.26 -7.12
C GLY A 143 -13.59 -5.41 -5.93
N THR A 144 -13.33 -4.64 -4.85
CA THR A 144 -14.22 -4.59 -3.69
C THR A 144 -15.58 -3.97 -4.06
N ALA A 145 -15.59 -2.91 -4.86
CA ALA A 145 -16.83 -2.31 -5.38
C ALA A 145 -17.65 -3.33 -6.18
N ALA A 146 -17.00 -4.08 -7.08
CA ALA A 146 -17.65 -5.12 -7.86
C ALA A 146 -18.27 -6.21 -6.97
N ALA A 147 -17.56 -6.65 -5.92
CA ALA A 147 -18.09 -7.63 -4.98
C ALA A 147 -19.34 -7.12 -4.25
N VAL A 148 -19.34 -5.87 -3.76
CA VAL A 148 -20.50 -5.27 -3.11
C VAL A 148 -21.69 -5.20 -4.05
N LEU A 149 -21.48 -4.75 -5.30
CA LEU A 149 -22.56 -4.68 -6.30
C LEU A 149 -23.07 -6.07 -6.67
N THR A 150 -22.21 -7.06 -6.80
CA THR A 150 -22.60 -8.46 -7.06
C THR A 150 -23.42 -9.03 -5.91
N ALA A 151 -23.00 -8.79 -4.66
CA ALA A 151 -23.77 -9.21 -3.49
C ALA A 151 -25.15 -8.54 -3.42
N GLN A 152 -25.22 -7.25 -3.79
CA GLN A 152 -26.48 -6.51 -3.88
C GLN A 152 -27.41 -7.10 -4.96
N GLU A 153 -26.88 -7.38 -6.16
CA GLU A 153 -27.62 -7.98 -7.28
C GLU A 153 -28.15 -9.38 -6.94
N GLN A 154 -27.38 -10.15 -6.18
CA GLN A 154 -27.78 -11.47 -5.69
C GLN A 154 -28.72 -11.43 -4.46
N GLY A 155 -28.96 -10.26 -3.89
CA GLY A 155 -29.81 -10.09 -2.71
C GLY A 155 -29.23 -10.69 -1.43
N LEU A 156 -27.89 -10.86 -1.36
CA LEU A 156 -27.24 -11.43 -0.19
C LEU A 156 -27.35 -10.48 1.01
N GLN A 157 -27.73 -11.04 2.15
CA GLN A 157 -27.89 -10.29 3.41
C GLN A 157 -26.74 -10.57 4.41
N ASN A 158 -25.89 -11.52 4.08
CA ASN A 158 -24.85 -12.06 4.96
C ASN A 158 -23.42 -11.78 4.48
N PHE A 159 -23.24 -10.95 3.46
CA PHE A 159 -21.94 -10.45 2.99
C PHE A 159 -21.74 -9.01 3.46
N THR A 160 -20.55 -8.69 3.97
CA THR A 160 -20.14 -7.33 4.32
C THR A 160 -18.66 -7.10 4.03
N VAL A 161 -18.31 -5.83 3.92
CA VAL A 161 -16.93 -5.37 3.75
C VAL A 161 -16.51 -4.54 4.97
N TRP A 162 -15.41 -4.91 5.58
CA TRP A 162 -14.67 -4.04 6.50
C TRP A 162 -13.68 -3.22 5.68
N SER A 163 -13.99 -1.96 5.41
CA SER A 163 -13.18 -1.14 4.52
C SER A 163 -11.95 -0.58 5.22
N MET A 164 -10.78 -1.04 4.78
CA MET A 164 -9.45 -0.49 5.05
C MET A 164 -8.84 0.06 3.75
N LEU A 165 -9.71 0.39 2.79
CA LEU A 165 -9.30 0.97 1.51
C LEU A 165 -8.89 2.42 1.71
N LYS A 166 -7.79 2.81 1.07
CA LYS A 166 -7.17 4.13 1.22
C LYS A 166 -6.85 4.74 -0.14
N GLU A 167 -6.62 6.05 -0.16
CA GLU A 167 -6.24 6.80 -1.35
C GLU A 167 -4.84 7.38 -1.22
N VAL A 168 -4.07 7.31 -2.31
CA VAL A 168 -2.65 7.70 -2.33
C VAL A 168 -2.48 9.21 -2.26
N GLU A 169 -3.29 9.99 -2.98
CA GLU A 169 -3.14 11.45 -3.05
C GLU A 169 -3.19 12.12 -1.67
N PRO A 170 -4.21 11.89 -0.80
CA PRO A 170 -4.26 12.52 0.52
C PRO A 170 -3.05 12.17 1.40
N ALA A 171 -2.55 10.93 1.28
CA ALA A 171 -1.37 10.48 2.04
C ALA A 171 -0.10 11.20 1.58
N LEU A 172 0.09 11.41 0.28
CA LEU A 172 1.23 12.17 -0.23
C LEU A 172 1.15 13.65 0.14
N ARG A 173 -0.04 14.25 0.09
CA ARG A 173 -0.25 15.62 0.57
C ARG A 173 0.11 15.76 2.05
N ALA A 174 -0.34 14.83 2.87
CA ALA A 174 0.00 14.82 4.31
C ALA A 174 1.51 14.63 4.54
N LEU A 175 2.15 13.72 3.79
CA LEU A 175 3.59 13.49 3.86
C LEU A 175 4.39 14.76 3.47
N ILE A 176 4.00 15.43 2.40
CA ILE A 176 4.66 16.67 1.92
C ILE A 176 4.52 17.80 2.95
N ALA A 177 3.39 17.86 3.66
CA ALA A 177 3.14 18.86 4.69
C ALA A 177 3.82 18.57 6.04
N MET A 178 4.48 17.41 6.20
CA MET A 178 5.14 17.05 7.46
C MET A 178 6.40 17.89 7.71
N ASP A 179 6.64 18.23 8.95
CA ASP A 179 7.90 18.87 9.37
C ASP A 179 9.11 17.99 8.99
N GLY A 180 10.12 18.65 8.39
CA GLY A 180 11.33 17.98 7.95
C GLY A 180 11.16 17.16 6.67
N PHE A 181 10.10 17.38 5.88
CA PHE A 181 9.98 16.82 4.54
C PHE A 181 11.20 17.20 3.69
N ASN A 182 11.85 16.20 3.12
CA ASN A 182 13.06 16.38 2.31
C ASN A 182 13.12 15.31 1.22
N ILE A 183 12.21 15.42 0.26
CA ILE A 183 12.12 14.56 -0.92
C ILE A 183 12.11 15.45 -2.15
N ASP A 184 12.97 15.15 -3.12
CA ASP A 184 13.14 15.95 -4.34
C ASP A 184 12.19 15.52 -5.46
N GLY A 185 11.60 14.33 -5.36
CA GLY A 185 10.63 13.83 -6.35
C GLY A 185 10.12 12.43 -6.06
N PHE A 186 9.07 12.04 -6.78
CA PHE A 186 8.35 10.80 -6.54
C PHE A 186 8.39 9.84 -7.73
N LEU A 187 8.71 8.57 -7.45
CA LEU A 187 8.36 7.46 -8.33
C LEU A 187 6.89 7.10 -8.06
N CYS A 188 6.02 7.53 -8.97
CA CYS A 188 4.59 7.33 -8.84
C CYS A 188 4.19 5.88 -9.14
N PRO A 189 3.24 5.31 -8.39
CA PRO A 189 2.88 3.90 -8.45
C PRO A 189 2.16 3.55 -9.75
N GLY A 190 2.79 2.71 -10.59
CA GLY A 190 2.23 2.28 -11.87
C GLY A 190 0.86 1.62 -11.74
N HIS A 191 0.66 0.77 -10.73
CA HIS A 191 -0.63 0.12 -10.49
C HIS A 191 -1.75 1.13 -10.19
N VAL A 192 -1.53 2.08 -9.27
CA VAL A 192 -2.50 3.14 -8.96
C VAL A 192 -2.75 3.99 -10.21
N ALA A 193 -1.69 4.32 -10.95
CA ALA A 193 -1.79 5.09 -12.18
C ALA A 193 -2.65 4.41 -13.26
N THR A 194 -2.74 3.08 -13.30
CA THR A 194 -3.66 2.39 -14.21
C THR A 194 -5.13 2.75 -13.94
N ILE A 195 -5.45 3.10 -12.71
CA ILE A 195 -6.81 3.47 -12.28
C ILE A 195 -7.05 4.97 -12.43
N ILE A 196 -6.17 5.81 -11.81
CA ILE A 196 -6.39 7.26 -11.74
C ILE A 196 -5.79 8.03 -12.91
N GLY A 197 -4.92 7.41 -13.72
CA GLY A 197 -4.24 8.02 -14.85
C GLY A 197 -3.09 8.95 -14.45
N GLU A 198 -2.43 9.53 -15.48
CA GLU A 198 -1.40 10.55 -15.28
C GLU A 198 -1.95 11.78 -14.54
N ARG A 199 -3.20 12.14 -14.81
CA ARG A 199 -3.87 13.31 -14.22
C ARG A 199 -4.01 13.18 -12.69
N GLY A 200 -4.10 11.98 -12.18
CA GLY A 200 -4.21 11.74 -10.74
C GLY A 200 -3.00 12.19 -9.93
N PHE A 201 -1.86 12.47 -10.60
CA PHE A 201 -0.63 12.95 -9.94
C PHE A 201 -0.29 14.40 -10.26
N GLN A 202 -1.11 15.09 -11.09
CA GLN A 202 -0.78 16.43 -11.57
C GLN A 202 -0.66 17.48 -10.46
N TYR A 203 -1.26 17.23 -9.29
CA TYR A 203 -1.11 18.10 -8.11
C TYR A 203 0.34 18.21 -7.61
N LEU A 204 1.19 17.21 -7.85
CA LEU A 204 2.61 17.23 -7.43
C LEU A 204 3.37 18.41 -8.05
N PRO A 205 3.44 18.57 -9.39
CA PRO A 205 4.10 19.73 -9.99
C PRO A 205 3.30 21.03 -9.85
N ASP A 206 1.98 21.01 -9.93
CA ASP A 206 1.15 22.20 -9.97
C ASP A 206 1.11 22.94 -8.63
N GLU A 207 0.95 22.19 -7.53
CA GLU A 207 0.79 22.77 -6.19
C GLU A 207 2.09 22.75 -5.39
N PHE A 208 2.88 21.66 -5.50
CA PHE A 208 4.06 21.46 -4.65
C PHE A 208 5.39 21.69 -5.37
N ARG A 209 5.39 21.91 -6.68
CA ARG A 209 6.61 22.03 -7.49
C ARG A 209 7.53 20.80 -7.40
N LEU A 210 6.95 19.64 -7.17
CA LEU A 210 7.66 18.36 -7.08
C LEU A 210 7.47 17.56 -8.37
N PRO A 211 8.55 17.04 -8.96
CA PRO A 211 8.44 16.17 -10.12
C PRO A 211 7.93 14.79 -9.74
N GLY A 212 7.21 14.15 -10.66
CA GLY A 212 6.75 12.78 -10.53
C GLY A 212 6.94 11.99 -11.83
N VAL A 213 7.35 10.74 -11.73
CA VAL A 213 7.42 9.84 -12.89
C VAL A 213 6.68 8.55 -12.56
N ILE A 214 5.70 8.21 -13.40
CA ILE A 214 4.97 6.95 -13.28
C ILE A 214 5.85 5.84 -13.84
N ALA A 215 6.18 4.85 -12.99
CA ALA A 215 7.07 3.77 -13.33
C ALA A 215 6.35 2.43 -13.49
N GLY A 216 6.86 1.57 -14.39
CA GLY A 216 6.58 0.14 -14.38
C GLY A 216 7.42 -0.58 -13.33
N PHE A 217 7.51 -1.90 -13.41
CA PHE A 217 8.04 -2.72 -12.31
C PHE A 217 9.31 -3.50 -12.68
N GLU A 218 9.64 -3.58 -13.95
CA GLU A 218 10.90 -4.16 -14.39
C GLU A 218 12.08 -3.23 -14.02
N ALA A 219 13.28 -3.80 -13.83
CA ALA A 219 14.47 -3.02 -13.48
C ALA A 219 14.73 -1.88 -14.49
N GLU A 220 14.53 -2.14 -15.79
CA GLU A 220 14.65 -1.13 -16.85
C GLU A 220 13.62 -0.02 -16.70
N ASP A 221 12.36 -0.35 -16.41
CA ASP A 221 11.29 0.64 -16.19
C ASP A 221 11.63 1.58 -15.04
N ILE A 222 12.08 1.00 -13.93
CA ILE A 222 12.42 1.75 -12.70
C ILE A 222 13.64 2.66 -12.96
N LEU A 223 14.69 2.16 -13.57
CA LEU A 223 15.87 2.96 -13.90
C LEU A 223 15.57 4.07 -14.91
N LEU A 224 14.72 3.80 -15.90
CA LEU A 224 14.23 4.84 -16.81
C LEU A 224 13.47 5.93 -16.05
N ALA A 225 12.57 5.55 -15.15
CA ALA A 225 11.82 6.50 -14.36
C ALA A 225 12.72 7.32 -13.42
N VAL A 226 13.72 6.69 -12.80
CA VAL A 226 14.75 7.39 -12.00
C VAL A 226 15.51 8.39 -12.86
N TYR A 227 15.99 8.00 -14.05
CA TYR A 227 16.68 8.89 -14.98
C TYR A 227 15.80 10.11 -15.35
N LEU A 228 14.55 9.86 -15.74
CA LEU A 228 13.62 10.93 -16.11
C LEU A 228 13.37 11.91 -14.95
N LEU A 229 13.23 11.39 -13.75
CA LEU A 229 13.01 12.17 -12.54
C LEU A 229 14.23 13.06 -12.22
N LEU A 230 15.42 12.44 -12.22
CA LEU A 230 16.69 13.17 -12.00
C LEU A 230 16.91 14.25 -13.07
N ARG A 231 16.56 13.97 -14.33
CA ARG A 231 16.62 14.96 -15.41
C ARG A 231 15.69 16.16 -15.13
N GLN A 232 14.45 15.92 -14.68
CA GLN A 232 13.52 16.99 -14.30
C GLN A 232 14.06 17.84 -13.15
N ILE A 233 14.67 17.20 -12.14
CA ILE A 233 15.31 17.88 -11.00
C ILE A 233 16.46 18.78 -11.51
N LYS A 234 17.32 18.26 -12.38
CA LYS A 234 18.41 19.03 -12.98
C LYS A 234 17.92 20.23 -13.81
N GLU A 235 16.86 20.04 -14.58
CA GLU A 235 16.25 21.09 -15.42
C GLU A 235 15.48 22.14 -14.59
N GLY A 236 15.13 21.85 -13.33
CA GLY A 236 14.25 22.69 -12.51
C GLY A 236 12.84 22.82 -13.09
N ARG A 237 12.36 21.81 -13.82
CA ARG A 237 11.07 21.80 -14.52
C ARG A 237 10.22 20.61 -14.09
N PRO A 238 9.61 20.69 -12.90
CA PRO A 238 8.76 19.62 -12.40
C PRO A 238 7.53 19.41 -13.27
N ARG A 239 7.24 18.15 -13.59
CA ARG A 239 6.06 17.70 -14.34
C ARG A 239 5.76 16.26 -14.01
N ILE A 240 4.62 15.74 -14.44
CA ILE A 240 4.36 14.30 -14.45
C ILE A 240 4.79 13.73 -15.81
N GLU A 241 5.68 12.75 -15.77
CA GLU A 241 6.03 11.95 -16.95
C GLU A 241 5.57 10.50 -16.77
N ASN A 242 5.07 9.90 -17.85
CA ASN A 242 4.65 8.51 -17.85
C ASN A 242 5.71 7.64 -18.54
N ALA A 243 6.50 6.91 -17.74
CA ALA A 243 7.45 5.90 -18.20
C ALA A 243 6.81 4.50 -18.36
N TYR A 244 5.48 4.36 -18.13
CA TYR A 244 4.74 3.11 -18.21
C TYR A 244 3.55 3.17 -19.18
N PRO A 245 3.73 3.69 -20.42
CA PRO A 245 2.61 3.98 -21.34
C PRO A 245 1.91 2.72 -21.85
N ARG A 246 2.53 1.54 -21.73
CA ARG A 246 1.88 0.28 -22.10
C ARG A 246 0.72 -0.13 -21.17
N ALA A 247 0.65 0.44 -19.96
CA ALA A 247 -0.39 0.13 -18.98
C ALA A 247 -1.15 1.37 -18.50
N VAL A 248 -0.55 2.56 -18.57
CA VAL A 248 -1.11 3.79 -18.00
C VAL A 248 -1.48 4.76 -19.10
N SER A 249 -2.74 5.16 -19.13
CA SER A 249 -3.25 6.22 -19.99
C SER A 249 -3.37 7.55 -19.22
N LYS A 250 -3.60 8.64 -19.95
CA LYS A 250 -3.74 9.97 -19.36
C LYS A 250 -4.89 10.05 -18.34
N ASP A 251 -6.01 9.42 -18.64
CA ASP A 251 -7.24 9.49 -17.84
C ASP A 251 -7.46 8.25 -16.97
N GLY A 252 -6.57 7.25 -17.04
CA GLY A 252 -6.68 5.99 -16.32
C GLY A 252 -7.85 5.11 -16.77
N ASN A 253 -8.36 4.30 -15.86
CA ASN A 253 -9.53 3.44 -16.10
C ASN A 253 -10.81 4.15 -15.65
N VAL A 254 -11.46 4.84 -16.58
CA VAL A 254 -12.68 5.62 -16.33
C VAL A 254 -13.83 4.75 -15.80
N LEU A 255 -13.89 3.46 -16.20
CA LEU A 255 -14.92 2.54 -15.71
C LEU A 255 -14.69 2.22 -14.22
N ALA A 256 -13.46 1.88 -13.86
CA ALA A 256 -13.08 1.66 -12.46
C ALA A 256 -13.35 2.88 -11.59
N GLN A 257 -12.96 4.08 -12.05
CA GLN A 257 -13.24 5.33 -11.34
C GLN A 257 -14.76 5.57 -11.13
N LYS A 258 -15.59 5.26 -12.14
CA LYS A 258 -17.06 5.33 -11.99
C LYS A 258 -17.59 4.33 -10.95
N MET A 259 -17.03 3.13 -10.91
CA MET A 259 -17.41 2.12 -9.91
C MET A 259 -17.02 2.57 -8.50
N LEU A 260 -15.82 3.14 -8.33
CA LEU A 260 -15.41 3.71 -7.04
C LEU A 260 -16.38 4.78 -6.57
N LYS A 261 -16.68 5.75 -7.41
CA LYS A 261 -17.63 6.85 -7.11
C LYS A 261 -19.05 6.36 -6.83
N ARG A 262 -19.47 5.23 -7.42
CA ARG A 262 -20.79 4.62 -7.17
C ARG A 262 -20.85 3.95 -5.81
N CYS A 263 -19.77 3.32 -5.36
CA CYS A 263 -19.78 2.47 -4.16
C CYS A 263 -19.23 3.17 -2.92
N PHE A 264 -18.26 4.07 -3.10
CA PHE A 264 -17.53 4.65 -1.98
C PHE A 264 -17.72 6.16 -1.88
N ILE A 265 -17.46 6.64 -0.67
CA ILE A 265 -17.32 8.04 -0.30
C ILE A 265 -16.00 8.19 0.47
N GLU A 266 -15.28 9.26 0.19
CA GLU A 266 -14.08 9.63 0.95
C GLU A 266 -14.44 9.93 2.40
N ARG A 267 -13.62 9.43 3.33
CA ARG A 267 -13.75 9.70 4.77
C ARG A 267 -12.38 9.96 5.40
N PRO A 268 -12.31 10.64 6.57
CA PRO A 268 -11.09 10.66 7.35
C PRO A 268 -10.69 9.22 7.70
N ASP A 269 -9.40 8.93 7.64
CA ASP A 269 -8.89 7.62 8.04
C ASP A 269 -7.54 7.73 8.73
N LEU A 270 -7.28 6.77 9.61
CA LEU A 270 -6.05 6.70 10.37
C LEU A 270 -4.98 5.93 9.60
N TRP A 271 -3.78 6.50 9.50
CA TRP A 271 -2.63 5.90 8.85
C TRP A 271 -1.50 5.67 9.84
N ARG A 272 -0.95 4.48 9.83
CA ARG A 272 0.23 4.19 10.66
C ARG A 272 1.39 5.08 10.24
N GLY A 273 1.92 5.88 11.20
CA GLY A 273 3.05 6.78 10.99
C GLY A 273 2.70 8.16 10.45
N LEU A 274 1.47 8.38 9.96
CA LEU A 274 1.00 9.67 9.43
C LEU A 274 -0.15 10.26 10.26
N GLY A 275 -0.77 9.48 11.17
CA GLY A 275 -1.92 9.94 11.93
C GLY A 275 -3.23 9.90 11.14
N GLU A 276 -4.21 10.67 11.59
CA GLU A 276 -5.48 10.82 10.87
C GLU A 276 -5.32 11.79 9.71
N ILE A 277 -5.72 11.35 8.52
CA ILE A 277 -5.65 12.13 7.28
C ILE A 277 -7.08 12.33 6.77
N PRO A 278 -7.54 13.58 6.60
CA PRO A 278 -8.85 13.87 6.01
C PRO A 278 -8.97 13.26 4.61
N GLN A 279 -10.15 12.75 4.26
CA GLN A 279 -10.52 12.26 2.93
C GLN A 279 -9.55 11.20 2.36
N SER A 280 -8.94 10.39 3.21
CA SER A 280 -7.91 9.43 2.81
C SER A 280 -8.34 7.97 2.84
N GLY A 281 -9.51 7.70 3.37
CA GLY A 281 -10.12 6.37 3.37
C GLY A 281 -11.39 6.32 2.54
N LEU A 282 -11.73 5.14 2.04
CA LEU A 282 -12.93 4.88 1.27
C LEU A 282 -13.95 4.13 2.12
N GLY A 283 -15.03 4.81 2.53
CA GLY A 283 -16.18 4.21 3.19
C GLY A 283 -17.28 3.87 2.20
N LEU A 284 -18.10 2.87 2.49
CA LEU A 284 -19.28 2.59 1.66
C LEU A 284 -20.31 3.73 1.75
N ARG A 285 -20.93 4.05 0.62
CA ARG A 285 -22.02 5.02 0.56
C ARG A 285 -23.21 4.55 1.38
N GLU A 286 -24.07 5.48 1.82
CA GLU A 286 -25.21 5.18 2.67
C GLU A 286 -26.20 4.20 2.01
N GLU A 287 -26.35 4.26 0.69
CA GLU A 287 -27.20 3.33 -0.07
C GLU A 287 -26.70 1.88 -0.03
N LEU A 288 -25.44 1.69 0.36
CA LEU A 288 -24.76 0.39 0.50
C LEU A 288 -24.43 0.06 1.97
N ALA A 289 -25.00 0.82 2.93
CA ALA A 289 -24.70 0.66 4.35
C ALA A 289 -24.99 -0.76 4.89
N ALA A 290 -25.90 -1.50 4.26
CA ALA A 290 -26.17 -2.90 4.60
C ALA A 290 -24.94 -3.82 4.38
N PHE A 291 -24.00 -3.41 3.55
CA PHE A 291 -22.75 -4.14 3.28
C PHE A 291 -21.56 -3.61 4.09
N ASP A 292 -21.76 -2.62 4.95
CA ASP A 292 -20.71 -2.04 5.80
C ASP A 292 -20.57 -2.84 7.10
N ALA A 293 -19.45 -3.55 7.25
CA ALA A 293 -19.19 -4.35 8.44
C ALA A 293 -19.01 -3.50 9.70
N GLU A 294 -18.42 -2.31 9.60
CA GLU A 294 -18.25 -1.42 10.76
C GLU A 294 -19.58 -0.95 11.31
N LYS A 295 -20.55 -0.66 10.43
CA LYS A 295 -21.92 -0.30 10.84
C LYS A 295 -22.70 -1.50 11.39
N ARG A 296 -22.53 -2.68 10.77
CA ARG A 296 -23.28 -3.89 11.15
C ARG A 296 -22.87 -4.43 12.51
N PHE A 297 -21.58 -4.53 12.78
CA PHE A 297 -21.07 -5.24 13.95
C PHE A 297 -20.75 -4.32 15.12
N ALA A 298 -20.54 -3.02 14.89
CA ALA A 298 -20.26 -2.01 15.92
C ALA A 298 -19.23 -2.49 16.98
N VAL A 299 -18.14 -3.14 16.51
CA VAL A 299 -17.12 -3.73 17.39
C VAL A 299 -16.37 -2.64 18.14
N HIS A 300 -16.43 -2.68 19.47
CA HIS A 300 -15.61 -1.85 20.35
C HIS A 300 -14.45 -2.70 20.88
N CYS A 301 -13.24 -2.18 20.80
CA CYS A 301 -12.04 -2.84 21.31
C CYS A 301 -11.20 -1.82 22.06
N ASP A 302 -10.80 -2.16 23.28
CA ASP A 302 -9.80 -1.42 24.02
C ASP A 302 -8.42 -1.78 23.47
N SER A 303 -8.01 -1.05 22.44
CA SER A 303 -6.68 -1.23 21.85
C SER A 303 -5.60 -0.77 22.81
N ALA A 304 -4.66 -1.63 23.11
CA ALA A 304 -3.46 -1.24 23.83
C ALA A 304 -2.66 -0.23 22.98
N GLU A 305 -1.88 0.62 23.60
CA GLU A 305 -0.89 1.38 22.86
C GLU A 305 0.07 0.40 22.16
N PRO A 306 0.31 0.56 20.84
CA PRO A 306 1.21 -0.34 20.14
C PRO A 306 2.59 -0.29 20.80
N PRO A 307 3.32 -1.41 20.84
CA PRO A 307 4.67 -1.42 21.39
C PRO A 307 5.51 -0.33 20.69
N THR A 308 5.97 0.63 21.46
CA THR A 308 6.66 1.84 20.97
C THR A 308 7.99 1.54 20.27
N ALA A 309 8.50 0.31 20.37
CA ALA A 309 9.77 -0.09 19.78
C ALA A 309 9.73 -0.29 18.25
N CYS A 310 8.56 -0.58 17.67
CA CYS A 310 8.44 -0.71 16.20
C CYS A 310 8.40 0.67 15.53
N ARG A 311 9.35 0.93 14.63
CA ARG A 311 9.49 2.20 13.91
C ARG A 311 8.98 2.14 12.47
N CYS A 312 8.03 1.27 12.17
CA CYS A 312 7.55 1.14 10.79
C CYS A 312 6.86 2.41 10.26
N GLY A 313 6.28 3.24 11.11
CA GLY A 313 5.78 4.56 10.71
C GLY A 313 6.87 5.49 10.17
N GLU A 314 8.07 5.46 10.77
CA GLU A 314 9.21 6.25 10.28
C GLU A 314 9.81 5.64 9.00
N VAL A 315 9.77 4.31 8.88
CA VAL A 315 10.22 3.63 7.65
C VAL A 315 9.30 3.99 6.49
N SER A 316 7.98 3.94 6.67
CA SER A 316 7.01 4.27 5.63
C SER A 316 6.90 5.76 5.30
N THR A 317 7.56 6.63 6.06
CA THR A 317 7.69 8.06 5.76
C THR A 317 9.09 8.45 5.26
N GLY A 318 9.96 7.46 5.00
CA GLY A 318 11.32 7.68 4.51
C GLY A 318 12.27 8.33 5.52
N ARG A 319 11.88 8.44 6.80
CA ARG A 319 12.70 9.03 7.88
C ARG A 319 13.72 8.06 8.46
N LEU A 320 13.48 6.77 8.30
CA LEU A 320 14.34 5.71 8.80
C LEU A 320 14.47 4.61 7.74
N SER A 321 15.69 4.13 7.50
CA SER A 321 15.87 2.91 6.71
C SER A 321 15.45 1.67 7.52
N PRO A 322 14.95 0.59 6.88
CA PRO A 322 14.61 -0.64 7.59
C PRO A 322 15.71 -1.16 8.50
N VAL A 323 16.94 -1.18 8.01
CA VAL A 323 18.13 -1.65 8.77
C VAL A 323 18.48 -0.75 9.95
N GLY A 324 18.05 0.51 9.95
CA GLY A 324 18.20 1.45 11.07
C GLY A 324 17.20 1.21 12.21
N CYS A 325 16.19 0.37 12.02
CA CYS A 325 15.25 0.02 13.08
C CYS A 325 15.93 -0.92 14.12
N PRO A 326 15.89 -0.59 15.42
CA PRO A 326 16.57 -1.38 16.45
C PRO A 326 16.06 -2.83 16.57
N LEU A 327 14.85 -3.12 16.10
CA LEU A 327 14.25 -4.45 16.11
C LEU A 327 14.57 -5.26 14.86
N PHE A 328 15.00 -4.63 13.77
CA PHE A 328 15.18 -5.27 12.47
C PHE A 328 16.20 -6.40 12.52
N GLY A 329 15.80 -7.58 12.03
CA GLY A 329 16.65 -8.76 11.96
C GLY A 329 17.04 -9.38 13.32
N LYS A 330 16.51 -8.84 14.42
CA LYS A 330 16.77 -9.32 15.80
C LYS A 330 15.50 -9.88 16.43
N VAL A 331 14.63 -8.97 16.88
CA VAL A 331 13.34 -9.31 17.49
C VAL A 331 12.24 -9.36 16.41
N CYS A 332 12.37 -8.53 15.38
CA CYS A 332 11.41 -8.43 14.27
C CYS A 332 11.98 -9.14 13.04
N THR A 333 11.48 -10.33 12.77
CA THR A 333 11.83 -11.17 11.60
C THR A 333 10.57 -11.58 10.85
N PRO A 334 10.65 -12.15 9.64
CA PRO A 334 9.49 -12.67 8.93
C PRO A 334 8.75 -13.77 9.69
N GLU A 335 9.44 -14.52 10.54
CA GLU A 335 8.86 -15.59 11.39
C GLU A 335 8.14 -15.02 12.60
N ASP A 336 8.69 -13.96 13.21
CA ASP A 336 8.13 -13.28 14.40
C ASP A 336 8.04 -11.76 14.18
N PRO A 337 7.08 -11.32 13.38
CA PRO A 337 6.98 -9.91 12.97
C PRO A 337 6.37 -9.07 14.09
N VAL A 338 7.07 -7.98 14.46
CA VAL A 338 6.56 -6.97 15.41
C VAL A 338 5.70 -5.92 14.70
N GLY A 339 5.94 -5.69 13.42
CA GLY A 339 5.20 -4.72 12.62
C GLY A 339 4.82 -5.24 11.24
N PRO A 340 3.77 -4.64 10.62
CA PRO A 340 3.23 -5.12 9.35
C PRO A 340 4.22 -5.01 8.18
N CYS A 341 5.18 -4.09 8.22
CA CYS A 341 6.20 -3.97 7.16
C CYS A 341 7.11 -5.20 7.04
N MET A 342 7.19 -6.05 8.07
CA MET A 342 7.94 -7.31 8.04
C MET A 342 7.06 -8.50 7.57
N VAL A 343 5.73 -8.32 7.60
CA VAL A 343 4.75 -9.35 7.19
C VAL A 343 4.44 -9.26 5.71
N SER A 344 4.12 -8.05 5.25
CA SER A 344 3.63 -7.84 3.89
C SER A 344 4.71 -8.15 2.87
N SER A 345 4.32 -8.86 1.81
CA SER A 345 5.15 -9.07 0.62
C SER A 345 5.55 -7.77 -0.09
N GLU A 346 4.91 -6.66 0.25
CA GLU A 346 5.19 -5.32 -0.24
C GLU A 346 5.84 -4.40 0.81
N GLY A 347 6.21 -4.94 1.95
CA GLY A 347 6.75 -4.17 3.07
C GLY A 347 8.23 -3.84 2.92
N ALA A 348 8.61 -2.60 3.20
CA ALA A 348 10.01 -2.17 3.11
C ALA A 348 10.96 -2.99 4.01
N CYS A 349 10.52 -3.38 5.22
CA CYS A 349 11.31 -4.24 6.09
C CYS A 349 11.45 -5.66 5.53
N ALA A 350 10.37 -6.25 4.99
CA ALA A 350 10.41 -7.58 4.38
C ALA A 350 11.33 -7.59 3.15
N ALA A 351 11.26 -6.55 2.31
CA ALA A 351 12.13 -6.39 1.15
C ALA A 351 13.62 -6.28 1.56
N ALA A 352 13.91 -5.42 2.54
CA ALA A 352 15.27 -5.28 3.05
C ALA A 352 15.77 -6.58 3.69
N TYR A 353 14.94 -7.28 4.45
CA TYR A 353 15.34 -8.54 5.09
C TYR A 353 15.67 -9.63 4.07
N LYS A 354 14.87 -9.72 2.99
CA LYS A 354 15.03 -10.75 1.98
C LYS A 354 16.21 -10.53 1.04
N TYR A 355 16.52 -9.26 0.74
CA TYR A 355 17.46 -8.91 -0.34
C TYR A 355 18.67 -8.08 0.11
N SER A 356 18.81 -7.74 1.41
CA SER A 356 20.04 -7.16 1.93
C SER A 356 20.99 -8.29 2.36
N ASP A 357 22.29 -8.08 2.21
CA ASP A 357 23.34 -9.04 2.61
C ASP A 357 23.44 -9.27 4.15
N ILE A 358 22.36 -9.08 4.89
CA ILE A 358 22.28 -9.24 6.35
C ILE A 358 21.94 -10.70 6.73
N ALA A 359 21.76 -11.57 5.75
CA ALA A 359 21.43 -12.99 5.97
C ALA A 359 22.67 -13.88 6.14
N GLU A 360 23.86 -13.30 6.47
CA GLU A 360 25.05 -14.05 6.94
C GLU A 360 25.43 -13.74 8.38
#